data_c3d903fca501a3fd5362bc3959597317
#
_entry.id   c3d903fca501a3fd5362bc3959597317
#
_cell.length_a   1.000
_cell.length_b   1.000
_cell.length_c   1.000
_cell.angle_alpha   90.00
_cell.angle_beta   90.00
_cell.angle_gamma   90.00
#
_symmetry.space_group_name_H-M   'P 1'
#
loop_
_entity.id
_entity.type
_entity.pdbx_description
1 polymer ?
#
loop_
_entity_poly.entity_id
_entity_poly.type
_entity_poly.pdbx_seq_one_letter_code
_entity_poly.pdbx_strand_id
1 'polypeptide(L)'
;MNRPIRQYSADERARLTQYVLDHVDNPVDWWPWSDEAFEQARRRDVPVLVSIGYAACHWCHVMAHESFEDPQTAEMMNELFVNIKVDREERPDVDAAYMAATTALTGQGGWPMTVFVDHDRRPFYAGTY
;
A
#
# COMPACT_ATOMS: atom_id res chain seq x y z
N MET A 1 -12.88 2.45 -10.10
CA MET A 1 -12.18 3.71 -9.81
C MET A 1 -10.74 3.58 -10.26
N ASN A 2 -10.35 4.39 -11.23
CA ASN A 2 -9.10 4.24 -11.97
C ASN A 2 -8.09 5.36 -11.69
N ARG A 3 -8.06 5.85 -10.46
CA ARG A 3 -7.19 6.97 -10.06
C ARG A 3 -6.75 6.83 -8.60
N PRO A 4 -5.70 7.59 -8.18
CA PRO A 4 -5.27 7.62 -6.79
C PRO A 4 -6.38 8.09 -5.85
N ILE A 5 -6.34 7.61 -4.61
CA ILE A 5 -7.36 7.91 -3.59
C ILE A 5 -7.48 9.41 -3.32
N ARG A 6 -6.37 10.15 -3.44
CA ARG A 6 -6.39 11.61 -3.22
C ARG A 6 -7.33 12.34 -4.17
N GLN A 7 -7.60 11.77 -5.34
CA GLN A 7 -8.50 12.35 -6.36
C GLN A 7 -9.95 11.93 -6.18
N TYR A 8 -10.25 11.15 -5.13
CA TYR A 8 -11.62 10.68 -4.88
C TYR A 8 -12.49 11.82 -4.40
N SER A 9 -13.76 11.78 -4.82
CA SER A 9 -14.81 12.65 -4.31
C SER A 9 -15.14 12.31 -2.85
N ALA A 10 -15.92 13.18 -2.19
CA ALA A 10 -16.37 12.91 -0.83
C ALA A 10 -17.16 11.60 -0.72
N ASP A 11 -18.03 11.33 -1.70
CA ASP A 11 -18.83 10.10 -1.74
C ASP A 11 -17.96 8.86 -1.90
N GLU A 12 -16.93 8.94 -2.72
CA GLU A 12 -15.99 7.85 -2.93
C GLU A 12 -15.14 7.61 -1.67
N ARG A 13 -14.69 8.68 -1.02
CA ARG A 13 -13.93 8.58 0.24
C ARG A 13 -14.74 7.96 1.37
N ALA A 14 -16.06 8.16 1.39
CA ALA A 14 -16.93 7.59 2.39
C ALA A 14 -16.96 6.05 2.37
N ARG A 15 -16.49 5.43 1.30
CA ARG A 15 -16.38 3.97 1.16
C ARG A 15 -15.06 3.41 1.67
N LEU A 16 -14.11 4.28 2.04
CA LEU A 16 -12.80 3.87 2.53
C LEU A 16 -12.83 3.70 4.05
N THR A 17 -11.97 2.83 4.57
CA THR A 17 -11.81 2.70 6.01
C THR A 17 -11.06 3.90 6.57
N GLN A 18 -11.20 4.13 7.87
CA GLN A 18 -10.52 5.26 8.53
C GLN A 18 -9.00 5.12 8.40
N TYR A 19 -8.46 3.91 8.48
CA TYR A 19 -7.03 3.69 8.32
C TYR A 19 -6.53 4.20 6.95
N VAL A 20 -7.26 3.89 5.89
CA VAL A 20 -6.89 4.34 4.53
C VAL A 20 -7.07 5.86 4.41
N LEU A 21 -8.15 6.40 4.96
CA LEU A 21 -8.40 7.85 4.96
C LEU A 21 -7.29 8.63 5.67
N ASP A 22 -6.72 8.08 6.73
CA ASP A 22 -5.62 8.72 7.47
C ASP A 22 -4.37 8.91 6.59
N HIS A 23 -4.26 8.20 5.48
CA HIS A 23 -3.12 8.27 4.57
C HIS A 23 -3.40 9.06 3.28
N VAL A 24 -4.65 9.50 3.06
CA VAL A 24 -5.03 10.19 1.82
C VAL A 24 -4.20 11.45 1.58
N ASP A 25 -3.87 12.18 2.62
CA ASP A 25 -3.15 13.46 2.54
C ASP A 25 -1.63 13.28 2.59
N ASN A 26 -1.12 12.06 2.63
CA ASN A 26 0.32 11.83 2.47
C ASN A 26 0.78 12.31 1.09
N PRO A 27 2.04 12.72 0.93
CA PRO A 27 2.57 13.01 -0.40
C PRO A 27 2.66 11.79 -1.32
N VAL A 28 2.52 10.57 -0.78
CA VAL A 28 2.43 9.34 -1.60
C VAL A 28 1.05 9.26 -2.25
N ASP A 29 0.99 8.99 -3.53
CA ASP A 29 -0.26 8.80 -4.28
C ASP A 29 -0.78 7.38 -4.09
N TRP A 30 -1.50 7.15 -3.00
CA TRP A 30 -2.04 5.85 -2.67
C TRP A 30 -3.20 5.44 -3.57
N TRP A 31 -3.22 4.18 -3.96
CA TRP A 31 -4.32 3.53 -4.69
C TRP A 31 -4.98 2.49 -3.79
N PRO A 32 -6.25 2.18 -4.00
CA PRO A 32 -6.87 1.04 -3.34
C PRO A 32 -6.38 -0.26 -3.99
N TRP A 33 -6.51 -1.37 -3.29
CA TRP A 33 -6.29 -2.70 -3.88
C TRP A 33 -7.37 -2.92 -4.93
N SER A 34 -7.00 -2.91 -6.20
CA SER A 34 -7.95 -2.93 -7.32
C SER A 34 -7.26 -3.36 -8.60
N ASP A 35 -8.04 -3.89 -9.53
CA ASP A 35 -7.55 -4.22 -10.87
C ASP A 35 -7.01 -2.98 -11.57
N GLU A 36 -7.63 -1.83 -11.34
CA GLU A 36 -7.24 -0.55 -11.94
C GLU A 36 -5.84 -0.12 -11.51
N ALA A 37 -5.46 -0.37 -10.26
CA ALA A 37 -4.12 -0.06 -9.77
C ALA A 37 -3.07 -0.92 -10.49
N PHE A 38 -3.33 -2.21 -10.65
CA PHE A 38 -2.42 -3.09 -11.37
C PHE A 38 -2.37 -2.77 -12.86
N GLU A 39 -3.48 -2.34 -13.46
CA GLU A 39 -3.52 -1.89 -14.85
C GLU A 39 -2.69 -0.63 -15.04
N GLN A 40 -2.74 0.30 -14.09
CA GLN A 40 -1.91 1.50 -14.12
C GLN A 40 -0.43 1.15 -14.04
N ALA A 41 -0.05 0.19 -13.19
CA ALA A 41 1.32 -0.28 -13.06
C ALA A 41 1.81 -0.91 -14.37
N ARG A 42 0.94 -1.69 -15.01
CA ARG A 42 1.25 -2.32 -16.30
C ARG A 42 1.48 -1.28 -17.39
N ARG A 43 0.63 -0.27 -17.46
CA ARG A 43 0.77 0.82 -18.44
C ARG A 43 2.04 1.64 -18.25
N ARG A 44 2.42 1.88 -16.99
CA ARG A 44 3.64 2.63 -16.65
C ARG A 44 4.89 1.75 -16.67
N ASP A 45 4.71 0.44 -16.78
CA ASP A 45 5.79 -0.55 -16.69
C ASP A 45 6.62 -0.41 -15.41
N VAL A 46 5.92 -0.31 -14.29
CA VAL A 46 6.52 -0.23 -12.95
C VAL A 46 5.93 -1.31 -12.05
N PRO A 47 6.68 -1.78 -11.04
CA PRO A 47 6.13 -2.71 -10.07
C PRO A 47 5.14 -2.02 -9.12
N VAL A 48 4.45 -2.84 -8.34
CA VAL A 48 3.50 -2.36 -7.35
C VAL A 48 4.10 -2.53 -5.95
N LEU A 49 4.02 -1.47 -5.15
CA LEU A 49 4.35 -1.50 -3.73
C LEU A 49 3.04 -1.62 -2.97
N VAL A 50 2.89 -2.70 -2.19
CA VAL A 50 1.71 -2.92 -1.36
C VAL A 50 2.09 -2.69 0.09
N SER A 51 1.48 -1.70 0.71
CA SER A 51 1.68 -1.37 2.13
C SER A 51 0.45 -1.82 2.92
N ILE A 52 0.64 -2.71 3.88
CA ILE A 52 -0.43 -3.33 4.64
C ILE A 52 -0.27 -3.01 6.12
N GLY A 53 -1.34 -2.56 6.73
CA GLY A 53 -1.38 -2.24 8.15
C GLY A 53 -2.80 -2.16 8.67
N TYR A 54 -3.00 -1.53 9.83
CA TYR A 54 -4.31 -1.34 10.44
C TYR A 54 -4.31 -0.16 11.40
N ALA A 55 -5.49 0.30 11.79
CA ALA A 55 -5.64 1.56 12.54
C ALA A 55 -4.94 1.55 13.91
N ALA A 56 -4.99 0.43 14.63
CA ALA A 56 -4.40 0.31 15.97
C ALA A 56 -2.90 -0.04 15.96
N CYS A 57 -2.29 -0.14 14.78
CA CYS A 57 -0.89 -0.52 14.63
C CYS A 57 0.03 0.67 14.91
N HIS A 58 0.73 0.64 16.05
CA HIS A 58 1.66 1.71 16.44
C HIS A 58 2.76 1.93 15.40
N TRP A 59 3.44 0.88 14.98
CA TRP A 59 4.56 1.00 14.03
C TRP A 59 4.12 1.38 12.63
N CYS A 60 2.84 1.13 12.27
CA CYS A 60 2.29 1.64 11.02
C CYS A 60 2.24 3.17 11.02
N HIS A 61 1.85 3.77 12.15
CA HIS A 61 1.82 5.22 12.31
C HIS A 61 3.24 5.80 12.33
N VAL A 62 4.20 5.13 12.98
CA VAL A 62 5.60 5.54 13.00
C VAL A 62 6.16 5.55 11.58
N MET A 63 5.95 4.50 10.82
CA MET A 63 6.42 4.42 9.42
C MET A 63 5.80 5.52 8.57
N ALA A 64 4.49 5.77 8.73
CA ALA A 64 3.83 6.84 7.99
C ALA A 64 4.49 8.19 8.28
N HIS A 65 4.73 8.48 9.54
CA HIS A 65 5.36 9.74 9.95
C HIS A 65 6.79 9.86 9.45
N GLU A 66 7.59 8.81 9.54
CA GLU A 66 9.01 8.85 9.17
C GLU A 66 9.26 8.76 7.66
N SER A 67 8.40 8.04 6.94
CA SER A 67 8.65 7.73 5.53
C SER A 67 7.59 8.29 4.59
N PHE A 68 6.33 8.01 4.82
CA PHE A 68 5.26 8.37 3.87
C PHE A 68 4.93 9.86 3.87
N GLU A 69 5.23 10.56 4.94
CA GLU A 69 5.07 12.02 5.03
C GLU A 69 6.32 12.77 4.54
N ASP A 70 7.43 12.07 4.32
CA ASP A 70 8.66 12.67 3.80
C ASP A 70 8.52 12.92 2.29
N PRO A 71 8.62 14.19 1.82
CA PRO A 71 8.42 14.51 0.41
C PRO A 71 9.39 13.82 -0.54
N GLN A 72 10.64 13.63 -0.14
CA GLN A 72 11.65 12.99 -1.00
C GLN A 72 11.37 11.50 -1.15
N THR A 73 11.03 10.81 -0.06
CA THR A 73 10.66 9.41 -0.08
C THR A 73 9.39 9.20 -0.91
N ALA A 74 8.39 10.06 -0.71
CA ALA A 74 7.13 9.99 -1.45
C ALA A 74 7.33 10.22 -2.96
N GLU A 75 8.18 11.17 -3.34
CA GLU A 75 8.49 11.43 -4.75
C GLU A 75 9.07 10.19 -5.41
N MET A 76 10.03 9.55 -4.73
CA MET A 76 10.65 8.32 -5.22
C MET A 76 9.64 7.19 -5.34
N MET A 77 8.78 7.01 -4.34
CA MET A 77 7.73 5.99 -4.37
C MET A 77 6.75 6.22 -5.51
N ASN A 78 6.34 7.47 -5.72
CA ASN A 78 5.40 7.82 -6.80
C ASN A 78 6.00 7.60 -8.19
N GLU A 79 7.29 7.86 -8.33
CA GLU A 79 7.98 7.70 -9.60
C GLU A 79 8.22 6.22 -9.94
N LEU A 80 8.64 5.43 -8.97
CA LEU A 80 9.13 4.06 -9.19
C LEU A 80 8.07 2.98 -9.09
N PHE A 81 6.94 3.27 -8.46
CA PHE A 81 5.91 2.28 -8.17
C PHE A 81 4.51 2.84 -8.40
N VAL A 82 3.54 1.94 -8.56
CA VAL A 82 2.16 2.21 -8.16
C VAL A 82 2.03 1.74 -6.72
N ASN A 83 1.57 2.62 -5.84
CA ASN A 83 1.55 2.36 -4.40
C ASN A 83 0.13 2.07 -3.93
N ILE A 84 -0.08 0.88 -3.38
CA ILE A 84 -1.38 0.42 -2.88
C ILE A 84 -1.37 0.41 -1.37
N LYS A 85 -2.41 0.99 -0.75
CA LYS A 85 -2.61 0.95 0.69
C LYS A 85 -3.70 -0.04 1.01
N VAL A 86 -3.41 -1.00 1.89
CA VAL A 86 -4.34 -2.05 2.30
C VAL A 86 -4.56 -2.00 3.80
N ASP A 87 -5.83 -1.98 4.20
CA ASP A 87 -6.24 -2.20 5.59
C ASP A 87 -6.50 -3.69 5.77
N ARG A 88 -5.71 -4.34 6.62
CA ARG A 88 -5.84 -5.77 6.86
C ARG A 88 -7.20 -6.15 7.46
N GLU A 89 -7.84 -5.23 8.12
CA GLU A 89 -9.16 -5.49 8.70
C GLU A 89 -10.26 -5.52 7.64
N GLU A 90 -10.06 -4.77 6.54
CA GLU A 90 -10.97 -4.80 5.40
C GLU A 90 -10.67 -5.95 4.43
N ARG A 91 -9.37 -6.23 4.22
CA ARG A 91 -8.91 -7.25 3.28
C ARG A 91 -7.99 -8.25 3.96
N PRO A 92 -8.54 -9.06 4.88
CA PRO A 92 -7.74 -10.10 5.56
C PRO A 92 -7.21 -11.17 4.60
N ASP A 93 -7.87 -11.38 3.46
CA ASP A 93 -7.41 -12.29 2.42
C ASP A 93 -6.09 -11.85 1.79
N VAL A 94 -5.98 -10.57 1.45
CA VAL A 94 -4.75 -9.98 0.90
C VAL A 94 -3.65 -10.01 1.95
N ASP A 95 -3.96 -9.62 3.17
CA ASP A 95 -3.03 -9.64 4.28
C ASP A 95 -2.46 -11.05 4.51
N ALA A 96 -3.31 -12.06 4.60
CA ALA A 96 -2.87 -13.44 4.86
C ALA A 96 -1.96 -13.96 3.75
N ALA A 97 -2.31 -13.71 2.50
CA ALA A 97 -1.51 -14.17 1.35
C ALA A 97 -0.11 -13.55 1.37
N TYR A 98 -0.01 -12.23 1.58
CA TYR A 98 1.28 -11.55 1.59
C TYR A 98 2.05 -11.72 2.91
N MET A 99 1.35 -11.99 4.01
CA MET A 99 2.03 -12.36 5.26
C MET A 99 2.76 -13.70 5.10
N ALA A 100 2.13 -14.67 4.45
CA ALA A 100 2.77 -15.95 4.14
C ALA A 100 4.00 -15.74 3.26
N ALA A 101 3.88 -14.91 2.22
CA ALA A 101 5.00 -14.59 1.33
C ALA A 101 6.13 -13.86 2.06
N THR A 102 5.81 -12.89 2.89
CA THR A 102 6.79 -12.12 3.68
C THR A 102 7.55 -13.04 4.63
N THR A 103 6.85 -13.91 5.33
CA THR A 103 7.48 -14.88 6.23
C THR A 103 8.38 -15.85 5.45
N ALA A 104 7.96 -16.31 4.28
CA ALA A 104 8.77 -17.19 3.45
C ALA A 104 10.04 -16.51 2.92
N LEU A 105 9.94 -15.22 2.55
CA LEU A 105 11.05 -14.47 1.96
C LEU A 105 12.04 -13.96 3.00
N THR A 106 11.57 -13.60 4.19
CA THR A 106 12.40 -12.90 5.19
C THR A 106 12.59 -13.67 6.49
N GLY A 107 11.81 -14.71 6.74
CA GLY A 107 11.80 -15.44 8.00
C GLY A 107 11.01 -14.77 9.11
N GLN A 108 10.39 -13.61 8.85
CA GLN A 108 9.62 -12.84 9.83
C GLN A 108 8.34 -12.31 9.20
N GLY A 109 7.30 -12.21 10.02
CA GLY A 109 6.07 -11.50 9.67
C GLY A 109 5.81 -10.38 10.66
N GLY A 110 4.90 -9.48 10.32
CA GLY A 110 4.50 -8.37 11.18
C GLY A 110 3.95 -7.19 10.38
N TRP A 111 3.53 -6.18 11.10
CA TRP A 111 3.01 -4.94 10.52
C TRP A 111 3.78 -3.74 11.08
N PRO A 112 3.98 -2.70 10.27
CA PRO A 112 3.54 -2.55 8.87
C PRO A 112 4.32 -3.52 7.98
N MET A 113 3.63 -4.05 6.98
CA MET A 113 4.21 -4.97 6.01
C MET A 113 4.26 -4.29 4.65
N THR A 114 5.42 -4.34 3.99
CA THR A 114 5.61 -3.79 2.65
C THR A 114 6.03 -4.92 1.72
N VAL A 115 5.30 -5.08 0.62
CA VAL A 115 5.56 -6.14 -0.35
C VAL A 115 5.66 -5.53 -1.74
N PHE A 116 6.71 -5.89 -2.48
CA PHE A 116 6.86 -5.49 -3.88
C PHE A 116 6.39 -6.64 -4.75
N VAL A 117 5.45 -6.35 -5.63
CA VAL A 117 4.82 -7.38 -6.47
C VAL A 117 4.87 -6.99 -7.94
N ASP A 118 4.84 -8.00 -8.81
CA ASP A 118 4.77 -7.80 -10.25
C ASP A 118 3.33 -7.52 -10.70
N HIS A 119 3.12 -7.36 -12.01
CA HIS A 119 1.80 -7.08 -12.57
C HIS A 119 0.81 -8.24 -12.42
N ASP A 120 1.32 -9.45 -12.15
CA ASP A 120 0.51 -10.63 -11.89
C ASP A 120 0.33 -10.88 -10.38
N ARG A 121 0.66 -9.89 -9.55
CA ARG A 121 0.49 -9.90 -8.09
C ARG A 121 1.42 -10.88 -7.37
N ARG A 122 2.49 -11.31 -8.03
CA ARG A 122 3.48 -12.22 -7.44
C ARG A 122 4.52 -11.41 -6.67
N PRO A 123 4.74 -11.73 -5.38
CA PRO A 123 5.72 -11.00 -4.58
C PRO A 123 7.15 -11.40 -4.95
N PHE A 124 8.05 -10.43 -5.01
CA PHE A 124 9.47 -10.68 -5.26
C PHE A 124 10.38 -10.02 -4.22
N TYR A 125 9.85 -9.17 -3.37
CA TYR A 125 10.56 -8.58 -2.24
C TYR A 125 9.57 -8.21 -1.16
N ALA A 126 9.98 -8.33 0.10
CA ALA A 126 9.10 -8.02 1.22
C ALA A 126 9.90 -7.58 2.44
N GLY A 127 9.24 -6.85 3.34
CA GLY A 127 9.83 -6.44 4.60
C GLY A 127 8.79 -6.00 5.59
N THR A 128 9.19 -5.96 6.87
CA THR A 128 8.41 -5.35 7.94
C THR A 128 9.21 -4.18 8.53
N TYR A 129 8.51 -3.29 9.22
CA TYR A 129 9.17 -2.09 9.77
C TYR A 129 9.61 -2.27 11.22
#